data_f448040fa3fb0c8221ddba9ed7814818
#
_entry.id   f448040fa3fb0c8221ddba9ed7814818
#
_cell.length_a   1.000
_cell.length_b   1.000
_cell.length_c   1.000
_cell.angle_alpha   90.00
_cell.angle_beta   90.00
_cell.angle_gamma   90.00
#
_symmetry.space_group_name_H-M   'P 1'
#
loop_
_entity.id
_entity.type
_entity.pdbx_description
1 polymer ?
#
loop_
_entity_poly.entity_id
_entity_poly.type
_entity_poly.pdbx_seq_one_letter_code
_entity_poly.pdbx_strand_id
1 'polypeptide(L)'
;MATCVELAGVQYPAAVQGRAIQPLEGCSLAPAFAGKPLARTRPLFWEHEGNRAIREGNWKLVAKGPQGAWELYDMAQDRTEMHDLAGQMPERVKAMVAQWEAFARRTHTIPWPYAGPYGTGRPQAPQAGKKGKNGKNGKMGKKKAV
;
A
#
# COMPACT_ATOMS: atom_id res chain seq x y z
N MET A 1 -16.68 5.16 12.38
CA MET A 1 -16.81 6.53 12.93
C MET A 1 -17.89 7.35 12.21
N ALA A 2 -17.84 7.56 10.86
CA ALA A 2 -18.84 8.38 10.14
C ALA A 2 -20.29 7.95 10.42
N THR A 3 -20.58 6.66 10.39
CA THR A 3 -21.91 6.10 10.71
C THR A 3 -22.34 6.40 12.15
N CYS A 4 -21.42 6.26 13.12
CA CYS A 4 -21.74 6.52 14.53
C CYS A 4 -22.07 8.01 14.76
N VAL A 5 -21.32 8.90 14.10
CA VAL A 5 -21.56 10.35 14.18
C VAL A 5 -22.94 10.71 13.62
N GLU A 6 -23.29 10.17 12.44
CA GLU A 6 -24.59 10.40 11.81
C GLU A 6 -25.75 9.84 12.65
N LEU A 7 -25.65 8.59 13.12
CA LEU A 7 -26.71 7.96 13.93
C LEU A 7 -26.87 8.64 15.29
N ALA A 8 -25.82 9.23 15.84
CA ALA A 8 -25.89 10.01 17.07
C ALA A 8 -26.48 11.44 16.85
N GLY A 9 -26.71 11.85 15.60
CA GLY A 9 -27.20 13.17 15.28
C GLY A 9 -26.26 14.33 15.64
N VAL A 10 -24.94 14.03 15.73
CA VAL A 10 -23.92 15.01 16.10
C VAL A 10 -23.02 15.36 14.91
N GLN A 11 -22.43 16.55 14.96
CA GLN A 11 -21.45 16.96 13.95
C GLN A 11 -20.03 16.59 14.39
N TYR A 12 -19.26 16.04 13.46
CA TYR A 12 -17.83 15.81 13.68
C TYR A 12 -17.12 17.18 13.71
N PRO A 13 -16.37 17.53 14.77
CA PRO A 13 -15.78 18.85 14.88
C PRO A 13 -14.63 19.05 13.89
N ALA A 14 -14.47 20.27 13.38
CA ALA A 14 -13.31 20.65 12.57
C ALA A 14 -12.04 20.89 13.42
N ALA A 15 -12.22 21.19 14.70
CA ALA A 15 -11.12 21.45 15.63
C ALA A 15 -11.48 21.00 17.05
N VAL A 16 -10.47 20.65 17.84
CA VAL A 16 -10.57 20.36 19.28
C VAL A 16 -9.54 21.20 20.02
N GLN A 17 -9.97 21.94 21.04
CA GLN A 17 -9.12 22.84 21.82
C GLN A 17 -8.29 23.82 20.94
N GLY A 18 -8.95 24.37 19.88
CA GLY A 18 -8.31 25.30 18.93
C GLY A 18 -7.35 24.65 17.91
N ARG A 19 -7.18 23.34 17.93
CA ARG A 19 -6.34 22.61 16.96
C ARG A 19 -7.20 21.94 15.92
N ALA A 20 -6.95 22.20 14.64
CA ALA A 20 -7.58 21.48 13.53
C ALA A 20 -7.36 19.97 13.64
N ILE A 21 -8.37 19.17 13.41
CA ILE A 21 -8.30 17.72 13.39
C ILE A 21 -8.53 17.18 11.98
N GLN A 22 -8.06 15.97 11.74
CA GLN A 22 -8.28 15.31 10.44
C GLN A 22 -9.78 15.08 10.20
N PRO A 23 -10.29 15.42 9.00
CA PRO A 23 -11.68 15.14 8.65
C PRO A 23 -11.92 13.63 8.56
N LEU A 24 -13.18 13.23 8.68
CA LEU A 24 -13.57 11.83 8.47
C LEU A 24 -13.31 11.41 7.02
N GLU A 25 -12.55 10.34 6.83
CA GLU A 25 -12.25 9.75 5.52
C GLU A 25 -13.35 8.80 5.03
N GLY A 26 -14.07 8.20 5.96
CA GLY A 26 -15.17 7.28 5.67
C GLY A 26 -16.48 7.98 5.30
N CYS A 27 -17.36 7.27 4.59
CA CYS A 27 -18.76 7.63 4.45
C CYS A 27 -19.61 6.84 5.45
N SER A 28 -20.78 7.38 5.79
CA SER A 28 -21.73 6.68 6.64
C SER A 28 -22.36 5.48 5.94
N LEU A 29 -22.59 4.41 6.68
CA LEU A 29 -23.33 3.21 6.25
C LEU A 29 -24.85 3.32 6.57
N ALA A 30 -25.31 4.37 7.22
CA ALA A 30 -26.70 4.52 7.60
C ALA A 30 -27.69 4.33 6.42
N PRO A 31 -27.40 4.84 5.20
CA PRO A 31 -28.25 4.54 4.04
C PRO A 31 -28.36 3.06 3.72
N ALA A 32 -27.27 2.28 3.88
CA ALA A 32 -27.29 0.85 3.62
C ALA A 32 -28.16 0.09 4.65
N PHE A 33 -28.23 0.54 5.89
CA PHE A 33 -29.13 -0.04 6.90
C PHE A 33 -30.61 0.16 6.54
N ALA A 34 -30.92 1.19 5.75
CA ALA A 34 -32.25 1.45 5.20
C ALA A 34 -32.44 0.82 3.80
N GLY A 35 -31.58 -0.10 3.36
CA GLY A 35 -31.65 -0.73 2.04
C GLY A 35 -31.34 0.19 0.86
N LYS A 36 -30.78 1.39 1.12
CA LYS A 36 -30.44 2.36 0.08
C LYS A 36 -29.00 2.13 -0.41
N PRO A 37 -28.69 2.41 -1.70
CA PRO A 37 -27.34 2.29 -2.22
C PRO A 37 -26.41 3.30 -1.55
N LEU A 38 -25.14 2.88 -1.35
CA LEU A 38 -24.08 3.76 -0.87
C LEU A 38 -23.47 4.51 -2.06
N ALA A 39 -23.69 5.82 -2.12
CA ALA A 39 -23.03 6.69 -3.09
C ALA A 39 -21.61 7.05 -2.58
N ARG A 40 -20.63 6.15 -2.81
CA ARG A 40 -19.24 6.48 -2.51
C ARG A 40 -18.60 7.21 -3.68
N THR A 41 -18.32 8.49 -3.51
CA THR A 41 -17.68 9.34 -4.52
C THR A 41 -16.16 9.48 -4.34
N ARG A 42 -15.65 9.08 -3.17
CA ARG A 42 -14.22 9.19 -2.85
C ARG A 42 -13.50 7.87 -3.09
N PRO A 43 -12.27 7.89 -3.60
CA PRO A 43 -11.43 6.70 -3.70
C PRO A 43 -11.18 6.06 -2.33
N LEU A 44 -10.84 4.77 -2.35
CA LEU A 44 -10.33 4.02 -1.21
C LEU A 44 -8.81 3.94 -1.32
N PHE A 45 -8.11 4.11 -0.20
CA PHE A 45 -6.66 4.07 -0.15
C PHE A 45 -6.19 3.07 0.89
N TRP A 46 -5.06 2.42 0.61
CA TRP A 46 -4.39 1.49 1.51
C TRP A 46 -2.89 1.73 1.49
N GLU A 47 -2.30 1.57 2.66
CA GLU A 47 -0.87 1.41 2.87
C GLU A 47 -0.68 0.39 3.99
N HIS A 48 0.19 -0.58 3.77
CA HIS A 48 0.58 -1.56 4.76
C HIS A 48 1.98 -2.09 4.46
N GLU A 49 2.95 -1.78 5.33
CA GLU A 49 4.34 -2.22 5.18
C GLU A 49 4.96 -1.91 3.82
N GLY A 50 4.65 -0.71 3.28
CA GLY A 50 5.09 -0.26 1.97
C GLY A 50 4.24 -0.74 0.80
N ASN A 51 3.31 -1.70 1.01
CA ASN A 51 2.35 -2.06 -0.02
C ASN A 51 1.29 -0.96 -0.11
N ARG A 52 1.00 -0.53 -1.33
CA ARG A 52 0.14 0.63 -1.58
C ARG A 52 -0.98 0.28 -2.52
N ALA A 53 -2.15 0.86 -2.30
CA ALA A 53 -3.25 0.70 -3.24
C ALA A 53 -4.20 1.91 -3.21
N ILE A 54 -4.85 2.12 -4.36
CA ILE A 54 -5.99 3.03 -4.50
C ILE A 54 -7.06 2.34 -5.34
N ARG A 55 -8.32 2.50 -4.95
CA ARG A 55 -9.47 2.07 -5.74
C ARG A 55 -10.42 3.23 -5.99
N GLU A 56 -10.68 3.48 -7.26
CA GLU A 56 -11.63 4.48 -7.74
C GLU A 56 -12.64 3.82 -8.68
N GLY A 57 -13.86 3.63 -8.18
CA GLY A 57 -14.88 2.87 -8.91
C GLY A 57 -14.43 1.44 -9.22
N ASN A 58 -14.38 1.10 -10.50
CA ASN A 58 -13.91 -0.22 -10.96
C ASN A 58 -12.38 -0.32 -11.08
N TRP A 59 -11.68 0.79 -11.08
CA TRP A 59 -10.23 0.79 -11.25
C TRP A 59 -9.52 0.58 -9.91
N LYS A 60 -8.55 -0.32 -9.89
CA LYS A 60 -7.68 -0.56 -8.76
C LYS A 60 -6.22 -0.47 -9.21
N LEU A 61 -5.45 0.35 -8.52
CA LEU A 61 -4.02 0.49 -8.74
C LEU A 61 -3.29 -0.01 -7.49
N VAL A 62 -2.32 -0.89 -7.65
CA VAL A 62 -1.57 -1.50 -6.54
C VAL A 62 -0.07 -1.45 -6.80
N ALA A 63 0.72 -1.40 -5.73
CA ALA A 63 2.16 -1.55 -5.81
C ALA A 63 2.67 -2.37 -4.61
N LYS A 64 3.46 -3.39 -4.86
CA LYS A 64 4.03 -4.26 -3.85
C LYS A 64 5.35 -3.69 -3.33
N GLY A 65 5.39 -3.44 -2.03
CA GLY A 65 6.55 -2.85 -1.36
C GLY A 65 6.77 -1.36 -1.70
N PRO A 66 7.72 -0.72 -1.01
CA PRO A 66 7.92 0.73 -1.11
C PRO A 66 8.46 1.21 -2.47
N GLN A 67 9.12 0.33 -3.23
CA GLN A 67 9.73 0.59 -4.54
C GLN A 67 9.03 -0.17 -5.68
N GLY A 68 7.94 -0.89 -5.39
CA GLY A 68 7.23 -1.70 -6.38
C GLY A 68 6.64 -0.86 -7.51
N ALA A 69 6.68 -1.40 -8.73
CA ALA A 69 5.96 -0.83 -9.85
C ALA A 69 4.45 -0.82 -9.57
N TRP A 70 3.76 0.13 -10.19
CA TRP A 70 2.32 0.19 -10.12
C TRP A 70 1.69 -0.71 -11.17
N GLU A 71 0.71 -1.50 -10.76
CA GLU A 71 -0.11 -2.39 -11.58
C GLU A 71 -1.56 -1.91 -11.56
N LEU A 72 -2.23 -1.87 -12.71
CA LEU A 72 -3.58 -1.34 -12.87
C LEU A 72 -4.55 -2.46 -13.28
N TYR A 73 -5.68 -2.54 -12.59
CA TYR A 73 -6.70 -3.57 -12.82
C TYR A 73 -8.11 -2.98 -12.98
N ASP A 74 -8.89 -3.53 -13.91
CA ASP A 74 -10.34 -3.29 -14.00
C ASP A 74 -11.09 -4.33 -13.18
N MET A 75 -11.50 -3.98 -11.98
CA MET A 75 -12.19 -4.86 -11.06
C MET A 75 -13.58 -5.30 -11.51
N ALA A 76 -14.14 -4.70 -12.57
CA ALA A 76 -15.39 -5.17 -13.17
C ALA A 76 -15.16 -6.39 -14.06
N GLN A 77 -14.02 -6.45 -14.74
CA GLN A 77 -13.65 -7.51 -15.68
C GLN A 77 -12.68 -8.53 -15.06
N ASP A 78 -11.81 -8.08 -14.17
CA ASP A 78 -10.74 -8.88 -13.58
C ASP A 78 -10.70 -8.72 -12.04
N ARG A 79 -11.55 -9.44 -11.34
CA ARG A 79 -11.64 -9.39 -9.86
C ARG A 79 -10.46 -10.08 -9.17
N THR A 80 -9.71 -10.88 -9.91
CA THR A 80 -8.57 -11.67 -9.40
C THR A 80 -7.21 -11.04 -9.71
N GLU A 81 -7.20 -9.89 -10.39
CA GLU A 81 -5.99 -9.10 -10.65
C GLU A 81 -4.95 -9.90 -11.46
N MET A 82 -5.40 -10.56 -12.53
CA MET A 82 -4.55 -11.39 -13.38
C MET A 82 -3.99 -10.66 -14.60
N HIS A 83 -4.60 -9.54 -15.01
CA HIS A 83 -4.27 -8.82 -16.23
C HIS A 83 -3.92 -7.36 -15.92
N ASP A 84 -2.62 -7.10 -15.79
CA ASP A 84 -2.12 -5.73 -15.58
C ASP A 84 -2.31 -4.86 -16.83
N LEU A 85 -3.04 -3.77 -16.68
CA LEU A 85 -3.33 -2.78 -17.72
C LEU A 85 -2.45 -1.53 -17.62
N ALA A 86 -1.47 -1.48 -16.71
CA ALA A 86 -0.68 -0.27 -16.48
C ALA A 86 0.05 0.20 -17.74
N GLY A 87 0.61 -0.71 -18.51
CA GLY A 87 1.29 -0.40 -19.78
C GLY A 87 0.34 0.12 -20.88
N GLN A 88 -0.95 -0.23 -20.82
CA GLN A 88 -1.96 0.17 -21.79
C GLN A 88 -2.62 1.51 -21.44
N MET A 89 -2.61 1.90 -20.16
CA MET A 89 -3.30 3.07 -19.63
C MET A 89 -2.40 3.97 -18.77
N PRO A 90 -1.24 4.43 -19.27
CA PRO A 90 -0.25 5.15 -18.47
C PRO A 90 -0.79 6.46 -17.86
N GLU A 91 -1.66 7.18 -18.56
CA GLU A 91 -2.24 8.43 -18.05
C GLU A 91 -3.19 8.17 -16.87
N ARG A 92 -3.93 7.06 -16.88
CA ARG A 92 -4.76 6.65 -15.74
C ARG A 92 -3.89 6.28 -14.54
N VAL A 93 -2.83 5.50 -14.76
CA VAL A 93 -1.85 5.17 -13.71
C VAL A 93 -1.31 6.44 -13.09
N LYS A 94 -0.82 7.38 -13.89
CA LYS A 94 -0.28 8.67 -13.43
C LYS A 94 -1.29 9.47 -12.59
N ALA A 95 -2.54 9.56 -13.05
CA ALA A 95 -3.60 10.26 -12.32
C ALA A 95 -3.88 9.60 -10.96
N MET A 96 -4.00 8.27 -10.91
CA MET A 96 -4.28 7.53 -9.68
C MET A 96 -3.09 7.55 -8.71
N VAL A 97 -1.84 7.52 -9.20
CA VAL A 97 -0.63 7.71 -8.39
C VAL A 97 -0.65 9.08 -7.72
N ALA A 98 -0.95 10.14 -8.49
CA ALA A 98 -1.02 11.50 -7.94
C ALA A 98 -2.10 11.63 -6.84
N GLN A 99 -3.24 10.95 -6.99
CA GLN A 99 -4.28 10.90 -5.96
C GLN A 99 -3.78 10.18 -4.70
N TRP A 100 -3.11 9.02 -4.85
CA TRP A 100 -2.56 8.27 -3.74
C TRP A 100 -1.50 9.09 -2.98
N GLU A 101 -0.61 9.76 -3.69
CA GLU A 101 0.41 10.62 -3.08
C GLU A 101 -0.21 11.82 -2.34
N ALA A 102 -1.25 12.43 -2.91
CA ALA A 102 -1.98 13.50 -2.25
C ALA A 102 -2.64 13.02 -0.95
N PHE A 103 -3.24 11.84 -0.96
CA PHE A 103 -3.75 11.17 0.23
C PHE A 103 -2.64 10.93 1.26
N ALA A 104 -1.53 10.33 0.87
CA ALA A 104 -0.41 10.01 1.76
C ALA A 104 0.17 11.28 2.44
N ARG A 105 0.33 12.38 1.69
CA ARG A 105 0.75 13.67 2.26
C ARG A 105 -0.25 14.20 3.29
N ARG A 106 -1.54 14.20 2.95
CA ARG A 106 -2.62 14.73 3.80
C ARG A 106 -2.82 13.93 5.08
N THR A 107 -2.66 12.61 5.02
CA THR A 107 -2.82 11.71 6.16
C THR A 107 -1.53 11.47 6.93
N HIS A 108 -0.43 12.10 6.53
CA HIS A 108 0.90 11.89 7.11
C HIS A 108 1.32 10.42 7.11
N THR A 109 0.99 9.71 6.03
CA THR A 109 1.42 8.32 5.83
C THR A 109 2.95 8.25 5.84
N ILE A 110 3.49 7.46 6.77
CA ILE A 110 4.93 7.34 6.97
C ILE A 110 5.48 6.30 6.00
N PRO A 111 6.54 6.62 5.22
CA PRO A 111 7.16 5.66 4.32
C PRO A 111 7.72 4.43 5.07
N TRP A 112 7.55 3.26 4.49
CA TRP A 112 8.13 2.02 4.99
C TRP A 112 9.54 1.78 4.39
N PRO A 113 10.54 1.25 5.15
CA PRO A 113 10.47 0.90 6.56
C PRO A 113 10.53 2.14 7.48
N TYR A 114 9.69 2.15 8.48
CA TYR A 114 9.67 3.22 9.47
C TYR A 114 10.78 3.06 10.49
N ALA A 115 11.65 4.06 10.59
CA ALA A 115 12.79 4.08 11.52
C ALA A 115 12.50 4.84 12.84
N GLY A 116 11.24 4.90 13.27
CA GLY A 116 10.84 5.58 14.51
C GLY A 116 10.95 4.72 15.77
N PRO A 117 10.65 5.29 16.96
CA PRO A 117 10.83 4.62 18.25
C PRO A 117 9.96 3.37 18.44
N TYR A 118 8.92 3.20 17.64
CA TYR A 118 8.04 2.02 17.64
C TYR A 118 8.24 1.10 16.46
N GLY A 119 9.14 1.44 15.52
CA GLY A 119 9.40 0.67 14.31
C GLY A 119 10.57 -0.28 14.50
N THR A 120 10.35 -1.56 14.25
CA THR A 120 11.40 -2.59 14.19
C THR A 120 12.20 -2.55 12.87
N GLY A 121 11.89 -1.62 11.99
CA GLY A 121 12.43 -1.49 10.66
C GLY A 121 13.77 -0.76 10.62
N ARG A 122 14.83 -1.32 11.20
CA ARG A 122 16.18 -0.98 10.70
C ARG A 122 16.25 -1.43 9.25
N PRO A 123 16.64 -0.57 8.30
CA PRO A 123 17.00 -1.02 6.98
C PRO A 123 18.02 -2.16 7.15
N GLN A 124 17.70 -3.37 6.71
CA GLN A 124 18.71 -4.41 6.64
C GLN A 124 19.78 -3.88 5.68
N ALA A 125 20.99 -3.69 6.21
CA ALA A 125 22.15 -3.43 5.35
C ALA A 125 22.18 -4.48 4.23
N PRO A 126 22.53 -4.10 2.98
CA PRO A 126 22.62 -5.06 1.89
C PRO A 126 23.46 -6.22 2.38
N GLN A 127 22.91 -7.43 2.38
CA GLN A 127 23.66 -8.62 2.75
C GLN A 127 24.81 -8.73 1.75
N ALA A 128 26.02 -8.45 2.20
CA ALA A 128 27.22 -8.69 1.43
C ALA A 128 27.19 -10.15 1.00
N GLY A 129 27.15 -10.38 -0.34
CA GLY A 129 27.00 -11.70 -0.91
C GLY A 129 28.01 -12.65 -0.29
N LYS A 130 27.55 -13.77 0.26
CA LYS A 130 28.39 -14.86 0.72
C LYS A 130 29.23 -15.31 -0.48
N LYS A 131 30.48 -14.87 -0.54
CA LYS A 131 31.47 -15.44 -1.46
C LYS A 131 31.55 -16.95 -1.20
N GLY A 132 31.07 -17.75 -2.15
CA GLY A 132 31.17 -19.19 -2.11
C GLY A 132 32.64 -19.58 -1.94
N LYS A 133 32.97 -20.26 -0.83
CA LYS A 133 34.26 -20.94 -0.69
C LYS A 133 34.28 -22.11 -1.67
N ASN A 134 34.90 -21.90 -2.82
CA ASN A 134 35.28 -22.99 -3.73
C ASN A 134 36.28 -23.89 -3.01
N GLY A 135 35.83 -25.02 -2.54
CA GLY A 135 36.70 -26.07 -1.97
C GLY A 135 37.54 -26.67 -3.07
N LYS A 136 38.85 -26.37 -3.08
CA LYS A 136 39.86 -27.11 -3.85
C LYS A 136 40.05 -28.47 -3.18
N ASN A 137 39.43 -29.52 -3.74
CA ASN A 137 39.79 -30.90 -3.45
C ASN A 137 41.15 -31.22 -4.13
N GLY A 138 42.24 -31.14 -3.36
CA GLY A 138 43.53 -31.65 -3.74
C GLY A 138 43.54 -33.18 -3.67
N LYS A 139 43.54 -33.85 -4.81
CA LYS A 139 43.85 -35.29 -4.91
C LYS A 139 45.34 -35.49 -4.60
N MET A 140 45.63 -36.11 -3.47
CA MET A 140 46.97 -36.60 -3.12
C MET A 140 47.17 -37.95 -3.78
N GLY A 141 48.03 -37.99 -4.82
CA GLY A 141 48.43 -39.20 -5.49
C GLY A 141 49.40 -40.00 -4.63
N LYS A 142 49.06 -41.24 -4.34
CA LYS A 142 49.97 -42.22 -3.73
C LYS A 142 50.91 -42.73 -4.79
N LYS A 143 52.23 -42.44 -4.71
CA LYS A 143 53.28 -43.15 -5.41
C LYS A 143 53.58 -44.47 -4.67
N LYS A 144 53.44 -45.62 -5.39
CA LYS A 144 54.01 -46.90 -4.96
C LYS A 144 55.49 -46.92 -5.39
N ALA A 145 56.39 -47.29 -4.47
CA ALA A 145 57.75 -47.70 -4.75
C ALA A 145 57.85 -49.23 -4.76
N VAL A 146 58.58 -49.74 -5.69
CA VAL A 146 59.13 -51.13 -5.78
C VAL A 146 60.28 -51.21 -4.86
#